data_c08bb16bbd3943327575ba1c6445092e
#
_entry.id   c08bb16bbd3943327575ba1c6445092e
#
_cell.length_a   1.000
_cell.length_b   1.000
_cell.length_c   1.000
_cell.angle_alpha   90.00
_cell.angle_beta   90.00
_cell.angle_gamma   90.00
#
_symmetry.space_group_name_H-M   'P 1'
#
loop_
_entity.id
_entity.type
_entity.pdbx_description
1 polymer ?
#
loop_
_entity_poly.entity_id
_entity_poly.type
_entity_poly.pdbx_seq_one_letter_code
_entity_poly.pdbx_strand_id
1 'polypeptide(L)'
;LWLAWKIATAAYERLETSAPPPRLLRLYQGWLLQFLNPKAWLMALGAVASFSLTGSGYNHSVLLISVGIVLVNIVSGVIWLGFGTAIGRLLRSRRAWVIFNVSMGLLTAACVLLIWH
;
A
#
# COMPACT_ATOMS: atom_id res chain seq x y z
N LEU A 1 -9.24 -0.02 20.36
CA LEU A 1 -8.37 0.66 21.34
C LEU A 1 -7.08 -0.12 21.66
N TRP A 2 -7.14 -1.46 21.82
CA TRP A 2 -5.92 -2.28 22.06
C TRP A 2 -4.86 -2.12 20.96
N LEU A 3 -5.28 -2.11 19.68
CA LEU A 3 -4.39 -1.90 18.55
C LEU A 3 -3.77 -0.50 18.57
N ALA A 4 -4.55 0.52 18.89
CA ALA A 4 -4.07 1.89 19.02
C ALA A 4 -2.98 2.03 20.10
N TRP A 5 -3.18 1.38 21.24
CA TRP A 5 -2.17 1.30 22.29
C TRP A 5 -0.91 0.58 21.83
N LYS A 6 -1.04 -0.56 21.18
CA LYS A 6 0.09 -1.34 20.67
C LYS A 6 0.92 -0.57 19.64
N ILE A 7 0.27 0.20 18.78
CA ILE A 7 0.94 1.07 17.81
C ILE A 7 1.68 2.20 18.54
N ALA A 8 1.02 2.89 19.47
CA ALA A 8 1.60 4.02 20.19
C ALA A 8 2.83 3.62 21.03
N THR A 9 2.87 2.38 21.55
CA THR A 9 3.93 1.86 22.41
C THR A 9 4.94 0.96 21.68
N ALA A 10 4.92 0.92 20.34
CA ALA A 10 5.84 0.11 19.57
C ALA A 10 7.30 0.50 19.85
N ALA A 11 8.11 -0.50 20.24
CA ALA A 11 9.52 -0.29 20.57
C ALA A 11 10.30 0.20 19.35
N TYR A 12 11.23 1.12 19.59
CA TYR A 12 12.18 1.56 18.58
C TYR A 12 13.26 0.49 18.42
N GLU A 13 13.17 -0.32 17.39
CA GLU A 13 14.27 -1.17 16.96
C GLU A 13 15.12 -0.40 15.95
N ARG A 14 16.41 -0.24 16.24
CA ARG A 14 17.37 0.29 15.27
C ARG A 14 17.35 -0.62 14.06
N LEU A 15 16.91 -0.10 12.92
CA LEU A 15 16.88 -0.83 11.64
C LEU A 15 18.28 -1.28 11.17
N GLU A 16 19.32 -1.01 11.94
CA GLU A 16 20.73 -1.24 11.58
C GLU A 16 21.36 -2.47 12.22
N THR A 17 20.68 -3.21 13.10
CA THR A 17 21.36 -4.29 13.83
C THR A 17 20.72 -5.65 13.62
N SER A 18 21.47 -6.51 12.94
CA SER A 18 21.54 -7.99 13.07
C SER A 18 20.42 -8.87 12.54
N ALA A 19 19.46 -8.40 11.80
CA ALA A 19 18.71 -9.30 10.94
C ALA A 19 19.49 -9.49 9.62
N PRO A 20 19.70 -10.72 9.11
CA PRO A 20 20.22 -10.91 7.77
C PRO A 20 19.33 -10.13 6.81
N PRO A 21 19.90 -9.48 5.78
CA PRO A 21 19.11 -8.66 4.87
C PRO A 21 17.94 -9.49 4.35
N PRO A 22 16.71 -8.95 4.43
CA PRO A 22 15.54 -9.69 3.98
C PRO A 22 15.80 -10.15 2.55
N ARG A 23 15.59 -11.44 2.27
CA ARG A 23 15.76 -11.97 0.93
C ARG A 23 14.87 -11.15 0.00
N LEU A 24 15.52 -10.37 -0.86
CA LEU A 24 14.81 -9.58 -1.86
C LEU A 24 13.97 -10.54 -2.71
N LEU A 25 12.69 -10.28 -2.80
CA LEU A 25 11.81 -11.01 -3.70
C LEU A 25 12.32 -10.83 -5.13
N ARG A 26 12.49 -11.92 -5.85
CA ARG A 26 12.81 -11.86 -7.28
C ARG A 26 11.60 -11.33 -8.05
N LEU A 27 11.83 -10.64 -9.15
CA LEU A 27 10.76 -10.02 -9.95
C LEU A 27 9.61 -11.00 -10.28
N TYR A 28 9.94 -12.26 -10.62
CA TYR A 28 8.92 -13.27 -10.92
C TYR A 28 8.04 -13.62 -9.69
N GLN A 29 8.60 -13.56 -8.47
CA GLN A 29 7.83 -13.81 -7.26
C GLN A 29 6.85 -12.67 -6.98
N GLY A 30 7.28 -11.42 -7.20
CA GLY A 30 6.39 -10.25 -7.12
C GLY A 30 5.27 -10.33 -8.15
N TRP A 31 5.60 -10.76 -9.39
CA TRP A 31 4.62 -10.97 -10.45
C TRP A 31 3.61 -12.07 -10.09
N LEU A 32 4.10 -13.21 -9.56
CA LEU A 32 3.23 -14.30 -9.12
C LEU A 32 2.28 -13.87 -7.98
N LEU A 33 2.78 -13.12 -7.01
CA LEU A 33 1.96 -12.57 -5.91
C LEU A 33 0.88 -11.63 -6.45
N GLN A 34 1.17 -10.81 -7.46
CA GLN A 34 0.18 -9.95 -8.10
C GLN A 34 -0.91 -10.77 -8.80
N PHE A 35 -0.53 -11.87 -9.45
CA PHE A 35 -1.49 -12.78 -10.11
C PHE A 35 -2.43 -13.47 -9.11
N LEU A 36 -1.93 -13.77 -7.92
CA LEU A 36 -2.71 -14.38 -6.83
C LEU A 36 -3.53 -13.36 -6.01
N ASN A 37 -3.40 -12.08 -6.31
CA ASN A 37 -4.07 -11.02 -5.55
C ASN A 37 -5.54 -10.87 -6.01
N PRO A 38 -6.54 -11.30 -5.23
CA PRO A 38 -7.94 -11.22 -5.62
C PRO A 38 -8.43 -9.79 -5.81
N LYS A 39 -7.85 -8.83 -5.07
CA LYS A 39 -8.17 -7.41 -5.21
C LYS A 39 -7.82 -6.89 -6.61
N ALA A 40 -6.67 -7.29 -7.16
CA ALA A 40 -6.24 -6.87 -8.50
C ALA A 40 -7.24 -7.35 -9.56
N TRP A 41 -7.69 -8.59 -9.45
CA TRP A 41 -8.69 -9.16 -10.35
C TRP A 41 -10.05 -8.47 -10.25
N LEU A 42 -10.54 -8.25 -9.03
CA LEU A 42 -11.82 -7.57 -8.80
C LEU A 42 -11.79 -6.14 -9.34
N MET A 43 -10.69 -5.42 -9.15
CA MET A 43 -10.55 -4.06 -9.69
C MET A 43 -10.50 -4.05 -11.23
N ALA A 44 -9.74 -4.96 -11.84
CA ALA A 44 -9.63 -5.03 -13.30
C ALA A 44 -10.96 -5.42 -13.94
N LEU A 45 -11.62 -6.47 -13.44
CA LEU A 45 -12.91 -6.93 -13.92
C LEU A 45 -14.00 -5.87 -13.71
N GLY A 46 -14.03 -5.23 -12.53
CA GLY A 46 -14.95 -4.15 -12.23
C GLY A 46 -14.78 -2.95 -13.15
N ALA A 47 -13.54 -2.58 -13.46
CA ALA A 47 -13.27 -1.49 -14.41
C ALA A 47 -13.73 -1.83 -15.82
N VAL A 48 -13.44 -3.04 -16.31
CA VAL A 48 -13.91 -3.49 -17.62
C VAL A 48 -15.44 -3.56 -17.65
N ALA A 49 -16.07 -4.15 -16.64
CA ALA A 49 -17.54 -4.26 -16.60
C ALA A 49 -18.25 -2.91 -16.56
N SER A 50 -17.64 -1.89 -15.91
CA SER A 50 -18.26 -0.58 -15.73
C SER A 50 -18.02 0.39 -16.87
N PHE A 51 -16.88 0.27 -17.58
CA PHE A 51 -16.42 1.31 -18.53
C PHE A 51 -16.18 0.79 -19.94
N SER A 52 -16.30 -0.52 -20.22
CA SER A 52 -16.16 -1.01 -21.58
C SER A 52 -17.39 -0.68 -22.43
N LEU A 53 -17.13 -0.36 -23.69
CA LEU A 53 -18.17 -0.17 -24.68
C LEU A 53 -18.71 -1.54 -25.15
N THR A 54 -19.92 -1.55 -25.69
CA THR A 54 -20.52 -2.75 -26.30
C THR A 54 -20.28 -2.76 -27.81
N GLY A 55 -20.39 -3.93 -28.46
CA GLY A 55 -20.30 -4.04 -29.91
C GLY A 55 -18.87 -3.89 -30.44
N SER A 56 -18.72 -3.22 -31.60
CA SER A 56 -17.43 -3.08 -32.30
C SER A 56 -16.36 -2.29 -31.54
N GLY A 57 -16.75 -1.47 -30.56
CA GLY A 57 -15.86 -0.68 -29.73
C GLY A 57 -15.28 -1.44 -28.52
N TYR A 58 -15.74 -2.65 -28.23
CA TYR A 58 -15.39 -3.40 -27.02
C TYR A 58 -13.87 -3.59 -26.85
N ASN A 59 -13.23 -4.17 -27.84
CA ASN A 59 -11.78 -4.47 -27.75
C ASN A 59 -10.93 -3.22 -27.57
N HIS A 60 -11.30 -2.12 -28.24
CA HIS A 60 -10.59 -0.85 -28.12
C HIS A 60 -10.76 -0.25 -26.71
N SER A 61 -11.97 -0.27 -26.16
CA SER A 61 -12.22 0.24 -24.79
C SER A 61 -11.52 -0.59 -23.74
N VAL A 62 -11.51 -1.92 -23.85
CA VAL A 62 -10.78 -2.82 -22.95
C VAL A 62 -9.29 -2.55 -22.99
N LEU A 63 -8.73 -2.32 -24.19
CA LEU A 63 -7.31 -1.97 -24.33
C LEU A 63 -6.98 -0.66 -23.63
N LEU A 64 -7.80 0.39 -23.85
CA LEU A 64 -7.59 1.69 -23.21
C LEU A 64 -7.69 1.61 -21.67
N ILE A 65 -8.69 0.89 -21.15
CA ILE A 65 -8.85 0.64 -19.72
C ILE A 65 -7.61 -0.08 -19.16
N SER A 66 -7.14 -1.11 -19.85
CA SER A 66 -5.97 -1.90 -19.42
C SER A 66 -4.71 -1.04 -19.39
N VAL A 67 -4.46 -0.25 -20.41
CA VAL A 67 -3.32 0.69 -20.45
C VAL A 67 -3.43 1.72 -19.33
N GLY A 68 -4.63 2.29 -19.12
CA GLY A 68 -4.88 3.24 -18.03
C GLY A 68 -4.57 2.63 -16.65
N ILE A 69 -5.04 1.41 -16.38
CA ILE A 69 -4.76 0.71 -15.13
C ILE A 69 -3.25 0.49 -14.95
N VAL A 70 -2.53 0.07 -15.98
CA VAL A 70 -1.08 -0.12 -15.92
C VAL A 70 -0.35 1.18 -15.59
N LEU A 71 -0.69 2.27 -16.28
CA LEU A 71 -0.08 3.59 -16.04
C LEU A 71 -0.34 4.09 -14.61
N VAL A 72 -1.58 4.00 -14.15
CA VAL A 72 -1.92 4.39 -12.76
C VAL A 72 -1.17 3.55 -11.75
N ASN A 73 -1.03 2.24 -11.97
CA ASN A 73 -0.27 1.37 -11.07
C ASN A 73 1.23 1.73 -11.03
N ILE A 74 1.84 2.04 -12.18
CA ILE A 74 3.25 2.45 -12.24
C ILE A 74 3.44 3.76 -11.47
N VAL A 75 2.65 4.78 -11.75
CA VAL A 75 2.72 6.09 -11.09
C VAL A 75 2.50 5.93 -9.58
N SER A 76 1.48 5.21 -9.18
CA SER A 76 1.17 4.91 -7.78
C SER A 76 2.34 4.18 -7.11
N GLY A 77 2.91 3.17 -7.77
CA GLY A 77 4.06 2.42 -7.26
C GLY A 77 5.27 3.32 -7.00
N VAL A 78 5.61 4.20 -7.93
CA VAL A 78 6.71 5.17 -7.78
C VAL A 78 6.45 6.12 -6.60
N ILE A 79 5.23 6.63 -6.47
CA ILE A 79 4.84 7.51 -5.36
C ILE A 79 5.00 6.77 -4.02
N TRP A 80 4.48 5.54 -3.91
CA TRP A 80 4.57 4.75 -2.68
C TRP A 80 6.02 4.39 -2.33
N LEU A 81 6.86 4.04 -3.30
CA LEU A 81 8.28 3.80 -3.09
C LEU A 81 9.00 5.06 -2.59
N GLY A 82 8.74 6.19 -3.21
CA GLY A 82 9.28 7.50 -2.77
C GLY A 82 8.84 7.84 -1.35
N PHE A 83 7.56 7.70 -1.06
CA PHE A 83 6.99 7.93 0.25
C PHE A 83 7.57 6.99 1.32
N GLY A 84 7.68 5.69 1.02
CA GLY A 84 8.27 4.71 1.91
C GLY A 84 9.73 5.02 2.24
N THR A 85 10.53 5.42 1.23
CA THR A 85 11.93 5.81 1.46
C THR A 85 12.05 7.11 2.25
N ALA A 86 11.19 8.09 2.02
CA ALA A 86 11.17 9.34 2.76
C ALA A 86 10.81 9.11 4.24
N ILE A 87 9.75 8.33 4.50
CA ILE A 87 9.36 7.94 5.86
C ILE A 87 10.47 7.13 6.54
N GLY A 88 11.06 6.15 5.85
CA GLY A 88 12.16 5.37 6.39
C GLY A 88 13.36 6.23 6.81
N ARG A 89 13.67 7.31 6.06
CA ARG A 89 14.70 8.29 6.46
C ARG A 89 14.28 9.12 7.68
N LEU A 90 13.03 9.58 7.70
CA LEU A 90 12.48 10.38 8.80
C LEU A 90 12.47 9.59 10.12
N LEU A 91 12.12 8.32 10.07
CA LEU A 91 12.00 7.44 11.24
C LEU A 91 13.34 6.89 11.78
N ARG A 92 14.47 7.29 11.22
CA ARG A 92 15.81 6.91 11.72
C ARG A 92 16.11 7.43 13.12
N SER A 93 15.49 8.54 13.53
CA SER A 93 15.66 9.05 14.88
C SER A 93 14.62 8.47 15.84
N ARG A 94 15.06 8.13 17.06
CA ARG A 94 14.16 7.63 18.11
C ARG A 94 13.00 8.60 18.39
N ARG A 95 13.26 9.91 18.34
CA ARG A 95 12.23 10.94 18.60
C ARG A 95 11.17 10.91 17.50
N ALA A 96 11.58 10.90 16.21
CA ALA A 96 10.65 10.84 15.10
C ALA A 96 9.83 9.53 15.11
N TRP A 97 10.45 8.41 15.46
CA TRP A 97 9.76 7.13 15.64
C TRP A 97 8.65 7.21 16.69
N VAL A 98 8.96 7.73 17.87
CA VAL A 98 7.99 7.85 18.97
C VAL A 98 6.85 8.79 18.57
N ILE A 99 7.16 9.97 18.03
CA ILE A 99 6.15 10.93 17.57
C ILE A 99 5.24 10.29 16.52
N PHE A 100 5.81 9.62 15.54
CA PHE A 100 5.06 8.93 14.48
C PHE A 100 4.12 7.86 15.05
N ASN A 101 4.62 6.97 15.91
CA ASN A 101 3.81 5.89 16.47
C ASN A 101 2.71 6.41 17.40
N VAL A 102 3.00 7.43 18.23
CA VAL A 102 1.99 8.07 19.07
C VAL A 102 0.91 8.74 18.21
N SER A 103 1.30 9.47 17.16
CA SER A 103 0.35 10.09 16.24
C SER A 103 -0.54 9.05 15.55
N MET A 104 0.03 7.95 15.07
CA MET A 104 -0.72 6.86 14.43
C MET A 104 -1.65 6.15 15.42
N GLY A 105 -1.19 5.94 16.66
CA GLY A 105 -2.03 5.39 17.74
C GLY A 105 -3.22 6.29 18.07
N LEU A 106 -3.00 7.60 18.18
CA LEU A 106 -4.06 8.58 18.43
C LEU A 106 -5.06 8.64 17.27
N LEU A 107 -4.58 8.65 16.03
CA LEU A 107 -5.46 8.61 14.85
C LEU A 107 -6.30 7.33 14.82
N THR A 108 -5.69 6.19 15.11
CA THR A 108 -6.41 4.91 15.20
C THR A 108 -7.48 4.94 16.30
N ALA A 109 -7.17 5.51 17.47
CA ALA A 109 -8.13 5.67 18.55
C ALA A 109 -9.28 6.61 18.15
N ALA A 110 -8.96 7.73 17.49
CA ALA A 110 -9.96 8.68 16.99
C ALA A 110 -10.91 8.04 15.97
N CYS A 111 -10.38 7.24 15.02
CA CYS A 111 -11.22 6.51 14.07
C CYS A 111 -12.19 5.54 14.78
N VAL A 112 -11.72 4.84 15.81
CA VAL A 112 -12.59 3.94 16.59
C VAL A 112 -13.71 4.72 17.28
N LEU A 113 -13.40 5.88 17.87
CA LEU A 113 -14.40 6.73 18.55
C LEU A 113 -15.43 7.29 17.55
N LEU A 114 -15.00 7.70 16.35
CA LEU A 114 -15.88 8.20 15.31
C LEU A 114 -16.82 7.15 14.74
N ILE A 115 -16.39 5.88 14.69
CA ILE A 115 -17.23 4.78 14.19
C ILE A 115 -18.23 4.33 15.25
N TRP A 116 -17.93 4.57 16.54
CA TRP A 116 -18.80 4.15 17.64
C TRP A 116 -19.91 5.16 17.95
N HIS A 117 -19.83 6.38 17.41
CA HIS A 117 -20.86 7.42 17.54
C HIS A 117 -21.79 7.42 16.33
#